data_d8f5100b498563bb4e831707860d0f64
#
_entry.id   d8f5100b498563bb4e831707860d0f64
#
_cell.length_a   1.000
_cell.length_b   1.000
_cell.length_c   1.000
_cell.angle_alpha   90.00
_cell.angle_beta   90.00
_cell.angle_gamma   90.00
#
_symmetry.space_group_name_H-M   'P 1'
#
loop_
_entity.id
_entity.type
_entity.pdbx_description
1 polymer ?
#
loop_
_entity_poly.entity_id
_entity_poly.type
_entity_poly.pdbx_seq_one_letter_code
_entity_poly.pdbx_strand_id
1 'polypeptide(L)'
;ALKMAREHGGDLDAPRRASKQALDEGTQLHADIEAYIVDGTVAEANPLFVRWFQELASSESMLLSGWVAAEQYVIQSSDTGYGGTIDAISVELGSGLMTAWDWKTKNSESFAKYGPSLTDAAQIAAYVDALDAMGSRWCCGTAKVGYVMRDAPVEGRWVHVVEVDLNDGLALFNASHRIHT
;
A
#
# COMPACT_ATOMS: atom_id res chain seq x y z
N ALA A 1 25.49 -10.06 -10.30
CA ALA A 1 26.42 -8.94 -9.98
C ALA A 1 27.01 -8.29 -11.25
N LEU A 2 27.64 -9.04 -12.16
CA LEU A 2 28.28 -8.50 -13.40
C LEU A 2 27.29 -7.84 -14.38
N LYS A 3 26.07 -8.35 -14.51
CA LYS A 3 25.02 -7.76 -15.37
C LYS A 3 24.57 -6.41 -14.81
N MET A 4 24.29 -6.33 -13.51
CA MET A 4 23.91 -5.08 -12.83
C MET A 4 25.02 -4.00 -12.90
N ALA A 5 26.29 -4.39 -12.76
CA ALA A 5 27.39 -3.45 -12.86
C ALA A 5 27.51 -2.83 -14.27
N ARG A 6 27.16 -3.57 -15.34
CA ARG A 6 27.11 -3.03 -16.70
C ARG A 6 26.00 -2.02 -16.91
N GLU A 7 24.83 -2.26 -16.32
CA GLU A 7 23.66 -1.36 -16.41
C GLU A 7 23.89 -0.03 -15.67
N HIS A 8 24.79 -0.03 -14.66
CA HIS A 8 25.13 1.15 -13.85
C HIS A 8 26.54 1.71 -14.10
N GLY A 9 27.09 1.52 -15.31
CA GLY A 9 28.38 2.11 -15.67
C GLY A 9 29.57 1.64 -14.83
N GLY A 10 29.51 0.43 -14.24
CA GLY A 10 30.53 -0.15 -13.39
C GLY A 10 30.48 0.22 -11.91
N ASP A 11 29.53 1.06 -11.49
CA ASP A 11 29.30 1.39 -10.08
C ASP A 11 28.56 0.26 -9.35
N LEU A 12 29.28 -0.50 -8.52
CA LEU A 12 28.74 -1.64 -7.77
C LEU A 12 27.78 -1.23 -6.64
N ASP A 13 27.83 0.02 -6.19
CA ASP A 13 26.98 0.53 -5.12
C ASP A 13 25.69 1.18 -5.64
N ALA A 14 25.58 1.44 -6.93
CA ALA A 14 24.40 2.06 -7.53
C ALA A 14 23.08 1.29 -7.25
N PRO A 15 23.02 -0.06 -7.34
CA PRO A 15 21.80 -0.79 -6.99
C PRO A 15 21.40 -0.64 -5.52
N ARG A 16 22.37 -0.58 -4.60
CA ARG A 16 22.09 -0.38 -3.17
C ARG A 16 21.55 1.03 -2.88
N ARG A 17 22.15 2.06 -3.53
CA ARG A 17 21.65 3.43 -3.40
C ARG A 17 20.23 3.55 -3.97
N ALA A 18 19.96 2.97 -5.13
CA ALA A 18 18.63 2.98 -5.74
C ALA A 18 17.58 2.28 -4.84
N SER A 19 17.95 1.13 -4.24
CA SER A 19 17.05 0.42 -3.32
C SER A 19 16.80 1.23 -2.05
N LYS A 20 17.84 1.87 -1.49
CA LYS A 20 17.69 2.72 -0.31
C LYS A 20 16.81 3.94 -0.62
N GLN A 21 17.05 4.61 -1.74
CA GLN A 21 16.23 5.75 -2.17
C GLN A 21 14.76 5.32 -2.34
N ALA A 22 14.50 4.17 -2.96
CA ALA A 22 13.14 3.66 -3.12
C ALA A 22 12.43 3.41 -1.77
N LEU A 23 13.16 2.90 -0.78
CA LEU A 23 12.64 2.69 0.56
C LEU A 23 12.37 4.02 1.26
N ASP A 24 13.29 4.96 1.20
CA ASP A 24 13.17 6.28 1.82
C ASP A 24 11.97 7.06 1.20
N GLU A 25 11.82 7.02 -0.13
CA GLU A 25 10.68 7.62 -0.86
C GLU A 25 9.33 6.98 -0.44
N GLY A 26 9.28 5.64 -0.30
CA GLY A 26 8.08 4.94 0.17
C GLY A 26 7.72 5.33 1.59
N THR A 27 8.68 5.33 2.51
CA THR A 27 8.47 5.72 3.90
C THR A 27 7.97 7.17 4.01
N GLN A 28 8.54 8.09 3.23
CA GLN A 28 8.10 9.47 3.22
C GLN A 28 6.67 9.62 2.68
N LEU A 29 6.31 8.88 1.63
CA LEU A 29 4.95 8.89 1.11
C LEU A 29 3.92 8.45 2.16
N HIS A 30 4.18 7.37 2.90
CA HIS A 30 3.30 6.90 3.97
C HIS A 30 3.12 7.97 5.06
N ALA A 31 4.21 8.57 5.54
CA ALA A 31 4.16 9.63 6.55
C ALA A 31 3.36 10.87 6.07
N ASP A 32 3.50 11.24 4.80
CA ASP A 32 2.77 12.38 4.23
C ASP A 32 1.27 12.08 4.05
N ILE A 33 0.92 10.84 3.67
CA ILE A 33 -0.49 10.39 3.60
C ILE A 33 -1.10 10.33 5.00
N GLU A 34 -0.38 9.79 5.99
CA GLU A 34 -0.82 9.79 7.39
C GLU A 34 -1.11 11.21 7.88
N ALA A 35 -0.18 12.15 7.71
CA ALA A 35 -0.35 13.54 8.11
C ALA A 35 -1.57 14.19 7.43
N TYR A 36 -1.79 13.89 6.15
CA TYR A 36 -2.99 14.37 5.45
C TYR A 36 -4.28 13.80 6.05
N ILE A 37 -4.32 12.52 6.36
CA ILE A 37 -5.51 11.86 6.92
C ILE A 37 -5.80 12.35 8.33
N VAL A 38 -4.78 12.57 9.15
CA VAL A 38 -4.91 12.93 10.57
C VAL A 38 -5.25 14.41 10.76
N ASP A 39 -4.58 15.30 10.05
CA ASP A 39 -4.69 16.76 10.30
C ASP A 39 -4.90 17.61 9.04
N GLY A 40 -4.98 17.00 7.85
CA GLY A 40 -5.18 17.70 6.59
C GLY A 40 -3.91 18.32 6.01
N THR A 41 -2.73 17.97 6.52
CA THR A 41 -1.45 18.51 6.03
C THR A 41 -1.20 18.06 4.58
N VAL A 42 -0.95 19.02 3.68
CA VAL A 42 -0.66 18.78 2.26
C VAL A 42 0.83 18.87 2.01
N ALA A 43 1.47 17.76 1.64
CA ALA A 43 2.91 17.66 1.40
C ALA A 43 3.27 18.06 -0.04
N GLU A 44 3.11 19.32 -0.42
CA GLU A 44 3.34 19.84 -1.79
C GLU A 44 4.76 19.59 -2.32
N ALA A 45 5.75 19.50 -1.43
CA ALA A 45 7.15 19.25 -1.80
C ALA A 45 7.44 17.79 -2.17
N ASN A 46 6.56 16.83 -1.80
CA ASN A 46 6.72 15.43 -2.15
C ASN A 46 5.96 15.09 -3.44
N PRO A 47 6.65 14.84 -4.57
CA PRO A 47 5.98 14.57 -5.83
C PRO A 47 5.14 13.29 -5.83
N LEU A 48 5.47 12.28 -5.00
CA LEU A 48 4.68 11.07 -4.87
C LEU A 48 3.37 11.35 -4.15
N PHE A 49 3.41 12.15 -3.08
CA PHE A 49 2.21 12.60 -2.38
C PHE A 49 1.30 13.43 -3.30
N VAL A 50 1.86 14.36 -4.07
CA VAL A 50 1.09 15.19 -5.03
C VAL A 50 0.37 14.33 -6.05
N ARG A 51 1.01 13.29 -6.60
CA ARG A 51 0.39 12.32 -7.53
C ARG A 51 -0.76 11.56 -6.87
N TRP A 52 -0.50 11.02 -5.67
CA TRP A 52 -1.51 10.32 -4.89
C TRP A 52 -2.71 11.23 -4.57
N PHE A 53 -2.44 12.45 -4.14
CA PHE A 53 -3.48 13.44 -3.80
C PHE A 53 -4.33 13.80 -5.02
N GLN A 54 -3.70 14.12 -6.15
CA GLN A 54 -4.40 14.56 -7.35
C GLN A 54 -5.22 13.44 -8.01
N GLU A 55 -4.70 12.23 -8.08
CA GLU A 55 -5.36 11.14 -8.81
C GLU A 55 -6.28 10.28 -7.93
N LEU A 56 -6.07 10.25 -6.61
CA LEU A 56 -6.87 9.45 -5.70
C LEU A 56 -7.62 10.30 -4.68
N ALA A 57 -6.94 10.97 -3.77
CA ALA A 57 -7.59 11.61 -2.63
C ALA A 57 -8.59 12.69 -3.03
N SER A 58 -8.33 13.41 -4.12
CA SER A 58 -9.24 14.41 -4.71
C SER A 58 -10.20 13.85 -5.76
N SER A 59 -10.19 12.52 -6.00
CA SER A 59 -11.10 11.89 -6.96
C SER A 59 -12.56 11.93 -6.48
N GLU A 60 -13.51 11.90 -7.42
CA GLU A 60 -14.95 11.92 -7.09
C GLU A 60 -15.33 10.76 -6.15
N SER A 61 -14.79 9.56 -6.34
CA SER A 61 -15.03 8.41 -5.48
C SER A 61 -14.55 8.63 -4.04
N MET A 62 -13.46 9.35 -3.84
CA MET A 62 -12.93 9.67 -2.51
C MET A 62 -13.61 10.88 -1.87
N LEU A 63 -14.18 11.79 -2.68
CA LEU A 63 -15.02 12.88 -2.17
C LEU A 63 -16.34 12.37 -1.58
N LEU A 64 -16.82 11.21 -2.06
CA LEU A 64 -17.99 10.48 -1.51
C LEU A 64 -17.61 9.53 -0.37
N SER A 65 -16.36 9.54 0.06
CA SER A 65 -15.81 8.75 1.16
C SER A 65 -15.11 9.67 2.15
N GLY A 66 -14.89 9.19 3.36
CA GLY A 66 -14.10 9.89 4.37
C GLY A 66 -12.97 9.01 4.87
N TRP A 67 -11.79 9.60 5.12
CA TRP A 67 -10.74 8.91 5.87
C TRP A 67 -11.13 8.88 7.35
N VAL A 68 -11.03 7.71 8.00
CA VAL A 68 -11.45 7.54 9.40
C VAL A 68 -10.32 7.05 10.30
N ALA A 69 -9.26 6.49 9.75
CA ALA A 69 -8.06 6.11 10.48
C ALA A 69 -6.85 6.09 9.54
N ALA A 70 -5.66 6.35 10.11
CA ALA A 70 -4.36 6.10 9.50
C ALA A 70 -3.51 5.27 10.46
N GLU A 71 -2.51 4.53 9.93
CA GLU A 71 -1.56 3.73 10.68
C GLU A 71 -2.22 2.84 11.77
N GLN A 72 -3.30 2.12 11.35
CA GLN A 72 -4.02 1.25 12.28
C GLN A 72 -3.23 -0.02 12.55
N TYR A 73 -2.66 -0.13 13.75
CA TYR A 73 -1.96 -1.34 14.19
C TYR A 73 -2.92 -2.51 14.36
N VAL A 74 -2.52 -3.68 13.87
CA VAL A 74 -3.26 -4.94 13.96
C VAL A 74 -2.38 -6.08 14.46
N ILE A 75 -2.97 -7.00 15.19
CA ILE A 75 -2.30 -8.22 15.67
C ILE A 75 -3.27 -9.39 15.67
N GLN A 76 -2.86 -10.51 15.08
CA GLN A 76 -3.54 -11.79 15.19
C GLN A 76 -2.87 -12.62 16.28
N SER A 77 -3.61 -12.97 17.33
CA SER A 77 -3.12 -13.67 18.52
C SER A 77 -3.23 -15.19 18.43
N SER A 78 -3.23 -15.77 17.23
CA SER A 78 -3.17 -17.24 17.05
C SER A 78 -1.79 -17.80 17.37
N ASP A 79 -1.65 -19.15 17.46
CA ASP A 79 -0.37 -19.84 17.69
C ASP A 79 0.71 -19.47 16.65
N THR A 80 0.31 -19.01 15.48
CA THR A 80 1.18 -18.53 14.41
C THR A 80 1.09 -17.00 14.25
N GLY A 81 0.91 -16.30 15.37
CA GLY A 81 0.58 -14.89 15.42
C GLY A 81 1.37 -13.99 14.46
N TYR A 82 0.67 -13.09 13.81
CA TYR A 82 1.26 -12.06 12.96
C TYR A 82 0.66 -10.70 13.29
N GLY A 83 1.35 -9.66 12.90
CA GLY A 83 0.89 -8.30 13.11
C GLY A 83 1.46 -7.37 12.06
N GLY A 84 0.91 -6.17 12.02
CA GLY A 84 1.36 -5.13 11.11
C GLY A 84 0.55 -3.86 11.27
N THR A 85 0.57 -3.04 10.25
CA THR A 85 -0.15 -1.77 10.23
C THR A 85 -0.93 -1.66 8.93
N ILE A 86 -2.21 -1.31 9.02
CA ILE A 86 -3.03 -0.89 7.88
C ILE A 86 -2.77 0.59 7.70
N ASP A 87 -2.33 1.00 6.51
CA ASP A 87 -1.89 2.38 6.26
C ASP A 87 -3.04 3.38 6.39
N ALA A 88 -4.25 3.03 5.92
CA ALA A 88 -5.43 3.88 6.08
C ALA A 88 -6.73 3.07 6.06
N ILE A 89 -7.78 3.65 6.67
CA ILE A 89 -9.16 3.16 6.55
C ILE A 89 -10.03 4.31 6.07
N SER A 90 -10.84 4.07 5.04
CA SER A 90 -11.88 4.98 4.57
C SER A 90 -13.27 4.40 4.80
N VAL A 91 -14.28 5.28 4.85
CA VAL A 91 -15.70 4.92 4.91
C VAL A 91 -16.44 5.57 3.76
N GLU A 92 -17.25 4.80 3.05
CA GLU A 92 -18.18 5.33 2.06
C GLU A 92 -19.36 5.99 2.75
N LEU A 93 -19.61 7.28 2.48
CA LEU A 93 -20.58 8.10 3.21
C LEU A 93 -22.05 7.65 3.01
N GLY A 94 -22.36 6.94 1.94
CA GLY A 94 -23.72 6.46 1.65
C GLY A 94 -24.06 5.12 2.28
N SER A 95 -23.16 4.16 2.19
CA SER A 95 -23.34 2.77 2.65
C SER A 95 -22.78 2.50 4.03
N GLY A 96 -21.81 3.31 4.48
CA GLY A 96 -21.00 3.05 5.67
C GLY A 96 -19.98 1.93 5.49
N LEU A 97 -19.79 1.44 4.26
CA LEU A 97 -18.80 0.40 3.95
C LEU A 97 -17.39 0.92 4.21
N MET A 98 -16.62 0.19 4.99
CA MET A 98 -15.23 0.52 5.29
C MET A 98 -14.28 -0.24 4.38
N THR A 99 -13.23 0.45 3.93
CA THR A 99 -12.18 -0.07 3.08
C THR A 99 -10.83 0.10 3.76
N ALA A 100 -10.08 -0.98 3.90
CA ALA A 100 -8.68 -0.96 4.30
C ALA A 100 -7.78 -0.64 3.10
N TRP A 101 -6.75 0.16 3.31
CA TRP A 101 -5.80 0.58 2.29
C TRP A 101 -4.36 0.26 2.68
N ASP A 102 -3.59 -0.16 1.69
CA ASP A 102 -2.15 -0.34 1.77
C ASP A 102 -1.50 0.40 0.59
N TRP A 103 -0.47 1.22 0.85
CA TRP A 103 0.20 2.03 -0.16
C TRP A 103 1.53 1.43 -0.55
N LYS A 104 1.79 1.35 -1.83
CA LYS A 104 3.06 0.84 -2.37
C LYS A 104 3.61 1.79 -3.41
N THR A 105 4.91 2.07 -3.34
CA THR A 105 5.61 2.75 -4.43
C THR A 105 6.18 1.72 -5.40
N LYS A 106 6.05 1.95 -6.70
CA LYS A 106 6.55 1.04 -7.73
C LYS A 106 7.30 1.80 -8.82
N ASN A 107 8.27 1.12 -9.43
CA ASN A 107 8.85 1.56 -10.70
C ASN A 107 7.88 1.21 -11.83
N SER A 108 7.66 2.14 -12.76
CA SER A 108 6.68 2.01 -13.83
C SER A 108 6.95 0.84 -14.77
N GLU A 109 8.22 0.60 -15.14
CA GLU A 109 8.60 -0.53 -15.99
C GLU A 109 8.27 -1.86 -15.31
N SER A 110 8.61 -1.98 -14.01
CA SER A 110 8.31 -3.17 -13.24
C SER A 110 6.81 -3.40 -13.11
N PHE A 111 6.04 -2.35 -12.83
CA PHE A 111 4.60 -2.45 -12.70
C PHE A 111 3.91 -2.78 -14.03
N ALA A 112 4.32 -2.15 -15.14
CA ALA A 112 3.79 -2.46 -16.47
C ALA A 112 4.08 -3.91 -16.90
N LYS A 113 5.22 -4.47 -16.46
CA LYS A 113 5.61 -5.85 -16.82
C LYS A 113 4.95 -6.92 -15.97
N TYR A 114 4.84 -6.69 -14.67
CA TYR A 114 4.42 -7.73 -13.71
C TYR A 114 3.07 -7.44 -13.07
N GLY A 115 2.54 -6.23 -13.21
CA GLY A 115 1.28 -5.82 -12.60
C GLY A 115 1.33 -5.71 -11.07
N PRO A 116 0.16 -5.77 -10.44
CA PRO A 116 0.00 -5.81 -8.98
C PRO A 116 0.64 -7.04 -8.37
N SER A 117 1.17 -6.91 -7.16
CA SER A 117 1.81 -8.01 -6.45
C SER A 117 0.78 -8.83 -5.66
N LEU A 118 0.79 -10.15 -5.85
CA LEU A 118 0.00 -11.07 -5.03
C LEU A 118 0.40 -11.04 -3.55
N THR A 119 1.67 -10.74 -3.25
CA THR A 119 2.16 -10.61 -1.87
C THR A 119 1.56 -9.40 -1.18
N ASP A 120 1.40 -8.28 -1.89
CA ASP A 120 0.79 -7.07 -1.34
C ASP A 120 -0.70 -7.34 -1.04
N ALA A 121 -1.41 -8.04 -1.93
CA ALA A 121 -2.79 -8.47 -1.72
C ALA A 121 -2.93 -9.42 -0.51
N ALA A 122 -2.04 -10.40 -0.39
CA ALA A 122 -2.02 -11.34 0.74
C ALA A 122 -1.76 -10.61 2.07
N GLN A 123 -0.88 -9.63 2.08
CA GLN A 123 -0.55 -8.83 3.27
C GLN A 123 -1.77 -8.06 3.79
N ILE A 124 -2.44 -7.28 2.93
CA ILE A 124 -3.59 -6.48 3.39
C ILE A 124 -4.78 -7.36 3.79
N ALA A 125 -5.01 -8.50 3.13
CA ALA A 125 -6.05 -9.45 3.51
C ALA A 125 -5.80 -10.05 4.91
N ALA A 126 -4.54 -10.40 5.23
CA ALA A 126 -4.16 -10.85 6.56
C ALA A 126 -4.34 -9.77 7.63
N TYR A 127 -4.06 -8.51 7.29
CA TYR A 127 -4.27 -7.40 8.23
C TYR A 127 -5.75 -7.13 8.50
N VAL A 128 -6.63 -7.27 7.50
CA VAL A 128 -8.09 -7.19 7.70
C VAL A 128 -8.58 -8.32 8.58
N ASP A 129 -8.12 -9.56 8.37
CA ASP A 129 -8.43 -10.71 9.24
C ASP A 129 -7.98 -10.47 10.69
N ALA A 130 -6.78 -9.92 10.88
CA ALA A 130 -6.28 -9.56 12.21
C ALA A 130 -7.10 -8.44 12.87
N LEU A 131 -7.55 -7.44 12.09
CA LEU A 131 -8.40 -6.36 12.57
C LEU A 131 -9.75 -6.88 13.08
N ASP A 132 -10.36 -7.80 12.35
CA ASP A 132 -11.62 -8.45 12.73
C ASP A 132 -11.43 -9.33 13.98
N ALA A 133 -10.33 -10.09 14.04
CA ALA A 133 -10.01 -10.93 15.20
C ALA A 133 -9.77 -10.14 16.49
N MET A 134 -9.30 -8.90 16.39
CA MET A 134 -9.16 -8.00 17.54
C MET A 134 -10.51 -7.46 18.06
N GLY A 135 -11.62 -7.73 17.38
CA GLY A 135 -12.92 -7.12 17.69
C GLY A 135 -12.90 -5.60 17.54
N SER A 136 -12.16 -5.09 16.59
CA SER A 136 -12.02 -3.67 16.32
C SER A 136 -13.37 -3.05 15.95
N ARG A 137 -13.53 -1.76 16.27
CA ARG A 137 -14.66 -0.97 15.77
C ARG A 137 -14.65 -0.78 14.25
N TRP A 138 -13.50 -1.02 13.62
CA TRP A 138 -13.30 -0.94 12.19
C TRP A 138 -13.55 -2.31 11.57
N CYS A 139 -14.70 -2.48 10.90
CA CYS A 139 -15.05 -3.70 10.19
C CYS A 139 -14.92 -3.42 8.69
N CYS A 140 -13.75 -3.76 8.13
CA CYS A 140 -13.46 -3.52 6.72
C CYS A 140 -14.04 -4.63 5.85
N GLY A 141 -15.10 -4.33 5.08
CA GLY A 141 -15.70 -5.26 4.11
C GLY A 141 -14.92 -5.39 2.82
N THR A 142 -14.01 -4.46 2.54
CA THR A 142 -13.15 -4.43 1.35
C THR A 142 -11.73 -4.03 1.70
N ALA A 143 -10.77 -4.41 0.85
CA ALA A 143 -9.40 -3.95 0.93
C ALA A 143 -8.89 -3.52 -0.44
N LYS A 144 -8.00 -2.55 -0.47
CA LYS A 144 -7.40 -2.02 -1.69
C LYS A 144 -5.90 -1.78 -1.51
N VAL A 145 -5.14 -2.07 -2.56
CA VAL A 145 -3.74 -1.68 -2.65
C VAL A 145 -3.62 -0.55 -3.66
N GLY A 146 -3.06 0.58 -3.22
CA GLY A 146 -2.79 1.73 -4.07
C GLY A 146 -1.31 1.78 -4.46
N TYR A 147 -1.03 1.64 -5.75
CA TYR A 147 0.33 1.70 -6.30
C TYR A 147 0.62 3.09 -6.85
N VAL A 148 1.61 3.78 -6.28
CA VAL A 148 2.08 5.10 -6.72
C VAL A 148 3.35 4.93 -7.54
N MET A 149 3.30 5.34 -8.82
CA MET A 149 4.45 5.24 -9.73
C MET A 149 5.50 6.31 -9.39
N ARG A 150 6.77 5.87 -9.27
CA ARG A 150 7.88 6.76 -8.85
C ARG A 150 8.45 7.59 -10.01
N ASP A 151 8.52 7.03 -11.21
CA ASP A 151 9.33 7.53 -12.32
C ASP A 151 8.54 7.97 -13.55
N ALA A 152 7.50 7.23 -13.93
CA ALA A 152 6.66 7.55 -15.07
C ALA A 152 5.22 7.03 -14.86
N PRO A 153 4.20 7.62 -15.50
CA PRO A 153 2.86 7.05 -15.47
C PRO A 153 2.79 5.75 -16.28
N VAL A 154 1.94 4.82 -15.83
CA VAL A 154 1.58 3.60 -16.57
C VAL A 154 0.16 3.79 -17.09
N GLU A 155 -0.05 3.56 -18.38
CA GLU A 155 -1.35 3.81 -19.05
C GLU A 155 -1.93 5.21 -18.78
N GLY A 156 -1.05 6.21 -18.68
CA GLY A 156 -1.40 7.60 -18.42
C GLY A 156 -1.76 7.93 -16.96
N ARG A 157 -1.58 7.00 -16.01
CA ARG A 157 -1.89 7.18 -14.60
C ARG A 157 -0.65 7.04 -13.72
N TRP A 158 -0.55 7.89 -12.71
CA TRP A 158 0.47 7.79 -11.66
C TRP A 158 0.03 6.90 -10.49
N VAL A 159 -1.28 6.71 -10.31
CA VAL A 159 -1.83 5.88 -9.23
C VAL A 159 -2.73 4.79 -9.82
N HIS A 160 -2.45 3.55 -9.43
CA HIS A 160 -3.27 2.39 -9.78
C HIS A 160 -3.85 1.78 -8.51
N VAL A 161 -5.17 1.65 -8.45
CA VAL A 161 -5.87 1.05 -7.33
C VAL A 161 -6.35 -0.33 -7.72
N VAL A 162 -6.05 -1.30 -6.89
CA VAL A 162 -6.46 -2.70 -7.07
C VAL A 162 -7.28 -3.12 -5.86
N GLU A 163 -8.50 -3.57 -6.09
CA GLU A 163 -9.33 -4.19 -5.08
C GLU A 163 -8.86 -5.62 -4.84
N VAL A 164 -8.80 -6.00 -3.58
CA VAL A 164 -8.30 -7.32 -3.14
C VAL A 164 -9.47 -8.21 -2.80
N ASP A 165 -9.51 -9.42 -3.36
CA ASP A 165 -10.34 -10.48 -2.84
C ASP A 165 -9.76 -10.95 -1.51
N LEU A 166 -10.49 -10.67 -0.42
CA LEU A 166 -10.02 -10.98 0.94
C LEU A 166 -9.86 -12.47 1.20
N ASN A 167 -10.70 -13.31 0.61
CA ASN A 167 -10.63 -14.76 0.79
C ASN A 167 -9.41 -15.34 0.07
N ASP A 168 -9.21 -14.96 -1.20
CA ASP A 168 -8.07 -15.42 -2.00
C ASP A 168 -6.74 -14.88 -1.41
N GLY A 169 -6.71 -13.62 -0.99
CA GLY A 169 -5.56 -13.00 -0.35
C GLY A 169 -5.18 -13.70 0.97
N LEU A 170 -6.15 -13.97 1.83
CA LEU A 170 -5.92 -14.69 3.10
C LEU A 170 -5.50 -16.14 2.87
N ALA A 171 -6.09 -16.82 1.88
CA ALA A 171 -5.69 -18.18 1.52
C ALA A 171 -4.22 -18.23 1.06
N LEU A 172 -3.79 -17.26 0.25
CA LEU A 172 -2.41 -17.12 -0.21
C LEU A 172 -1.45 -16.81 0.95
N PHE A 173 -1.82 -15.90 1.87
CA PHE A 173 -1.06 -15.60 3.06
C PHE A 173 -0.83 -16.84 3.91
N ASN A 174 -1.90 -17.58 4.24
CA ASN A 174 -1.84 -18.79 5.05
C ASN A 174 -1.00 -19.90 4.39
N ALA A 175 -1.07 -20.04 3.06
CA ALA A 175 -0.23 -20.99 2.34
C ALA A 175 1.25 -20.66 2.43
N SER A 176 1.63 -19.37 2.30
CA SER A 176 3.02 -18.92 2.41
C SER A 176 3.54 -19.03 3.85
N HIS A 177 2.72 -18.75 4.84
CA HIS A 177 3.10 -18.80 6.26
C HIS A 177 3.41 -20.23 6.73
N ARG A 178 2.66 -21.23 6.24
CA ARG A 178 2.90 -22.66 6.55
C ARG A 178 4.20 -23.21 5.99
N ILE A 179 4.81 -22.58 5.00
CA ILE A 179 6.09 -23.04 4.43
C ILE A 179 7.28 -22.62 5.30
N HIS A 180 7.09 -21.63 6.16
CA HIS A 180 8.15 -21.07 7.01
C HIS A 180 8.08 -21.47 8.49
N THR A 181 7.07 -22.26 8.88
CA THR A 181 6.92 -22.88 10.21
C THR A 181 7.24 -24.36 10.15
#